data_9e7476557242d606d86f7600a1e1dd59
#
_entry.id   9e7476557242d606d86f7600a1e1dd59
#
_cell.length_a   1.000
_cell.length_b   1.000
_cell.length_c   1.000
_cell.angle_alpha   90.00
_cell.angle_beta   90.00
_cell.angle_gamma   90.00
#
_symmetry.space_group_name_H-M   'P 1'
#
loop_
_entity.id
_entity.type
_entity.pdbx_description
1 polymer ?
#
loop_
_entity_poly.entity_id
_entity_poly.type
_entity_poly.pdbx_seq_one_letter_code
_entity_poly.pdbx_strand_id
1 'polypeptide(L)'
;SSSHGKDGKSRKSTSKDSSEIKVTEKEVCIDVDGKEISLEEARKKIGTTFTGKDGKLYKYVRINNSARKTDIELNLIRTQYSKLQAVAVDEDGQELTDIRVEPTVYAATDFLKKSSMSINLMSLILEQMLNLKLPLNRISQYLSRYGARYSRQQLYSYVNIVTAMITPVFKHMEGYIGQAKLIGIDETYWECREKQRIKSPPEDEPGKKAQRSKAKTIRSYVFGVITPKVCIYLHSLERNSDIPKQLLLEHDISRDCFIESDAFYKKMFSQIENENGELSKAFIHGICWVHARRNFCELLNFSTHKDGVPVTEMITNKWEQDIADSRYFVDAISNSISIYNDIVKDCNKDSSLDISKLKHEKVKPLIDEIFTKAQDIFETIKRCRANGKIKIEPQRKCSDRFYKAMVYLVNNKEGLTAFLDSPYGVMHNNNVEEKFREIDILRNSMMASDTCKGAENLTVLYSLYKTCIVNSTDFKFYMKKIIETMTIHMNEIEFEKDKRGTITDFKSHNISSDVLDKLMPWNMA
;
A
#
# COMPACT_ATOMS: atom_id res chain seq x y z
N SER A 1 -2.88 -45.00 15.84
CA SER A 1 -1.46 -44.67 15.99
C SER A 1 -0.80 -44.57 14.61
N SER A 2 -0.65 -43.39 14.09
CA SER A 2 0.32 -43.04 13.05
C SER A 2 0.63 -41.54 13.13
N SER A 3 1.83 -41.28 13.61
CA SER A 3 2.46 -39.99 13.71
C SER A 3 2.76 -39.40 12.33
N HIS A 4 2.17 -38.28 11.98
CA HIS A 4 2.63 -37.46 10.84
C HIS A 4 3.47 -36.31 11.41
N GLY A 5 4.78 -36.46 11.25
CA GLY A 5 5.73 -35.36 11.46
C GLY A 5 5.49 -34.27 10.43
N LYS A 6 5.17 -33.06 10.89
CA LYS A 6 5.19 -31.86 10.06
C LYS A 6 6.57 -31.23 10.18
N ASP A 7 7.41 -31.44 9.16
CA ASP A 7 8.61 -30.64 8.95
C ASP A 7 8.22 -29.19 8.65
N GLY A 8 8.23 -28.38 9.69
CA GLY A 8 8.16 -26.94 9.57
C GLY A 8 9.47 -26.37 9.03
N LYS A 9 9.62 -26.26 7.71
CA LYS A 9 10.68 -25.42 7.13
C LYS A 9 10.41 -23.95 7.48
N SER A 10 11.10 -23.46 8.50
CA SER A 10 11.19 -22.04 8.80
C SER A 10 11.74 -21.33 7.56
N ARG A 11 10.93 -20.45 6.97
CA ARG A 11 11.42 -19.47 5.98
C ARG A 11 12.43 -18.57 6.68
N LYS A 12 13.71 -18.75 6.38
CA LYS A 12 14.73 -17.75 6.69
C LYS A 12 14.39 -16.50 5.88
N SER A 13 13.89 -15.47 6.55
CA SER A 13 13.84 -14.12 5.99
C SER A 13 15.29 -13.63 5.92
N THR A 14 15.86 -13.59 4.74
CA THR A 14 17.11 -12.89 4.46
C THR A 14 16.79 -11.41 4.29
N SER A 15 16.48 -10.69 5.37
CA SER A 15 16.63 -9.25 5.39
C SER A 15 18.10 -8.97 5.70
N LYS A 16 18.89 -8.70 4.68
CA LYS A 16 20.18 -8.02 4.85
C LYS A 16 19.89 -6.56 5.19
N ASP A 17 20.60 -6.07 6.20
CA ASP A 17 20.62 -4.70 6.71
C ASP A 17 19.35 -4.19 7.39
N SER A 18 19.08 -4.75 8.57
CA SER A 18 18.52 -3.95 9.64
C SER A 18 19.65 -3.01 10.13
N SER A 19 19.44 -1.67 10.10
CA SER A 19 20.16 -0.74 10.95
C SER A 19 20.47 -1.43 12.27
N GLU A 20 21.72 -1.41 12.75
CA GLU A 20 22.18 -2.11 13.94
C GLU A 20 21.18 -1.90 15.08
N ILE A 21 20.35 -2.91 15.32
CA ILE A 21 19.50 -2.95 16.51
C ILE A 21 20.46 -3.13 17.67
N LYS A 22 20.70 -2.05 18.42
CA LYS A 22 21.50 -2.15 19.65
C LYS A 22 20.71 -3.00 20.65
N VAL A 23 21.06 -4.25 20.72
CA VAL A 23 20.57 -5.15 21.76
C VAL A 23 21.40 -4.91 23.01
N THR A 24 20.76 -4.39 24.05
CA THR A 24 21.40 -4.30 25.38
C THR A 24 21.16 -5.63 26.08
N GLU A 25 22.20 -6.41 26.25
CA GLU A 25 22.14 -7.63 27.05
C GLU A 25 22.37 -7.28 28.55
N LYS A 26 21.40 -7.64 29.40
CA LYS A 26 21.48 -7.48 30.83
C LYS A 26 21.49 -8.87 31.47
N GLU A 27 22.54 -9.18 32.19
CA GLU A 27 22.65 -10.43 32.96
C GLU A 27 22.32 -10.16 34.42
N VAL A 28 21.32 -10.85 34.93
CA VAL A 28 20.84 -10.75 36.28
C VAL A 28 20.81 -12.15 36.90
N CYS A 29 21.25 -12.28 38.13
CA CYS A 29 21.13 -13.50 38.89
C CYS A 29 20.11 -13.28 40.03
N ILE A 30 19.29 -14.28 40.31
CA ILE A 30 18.35 -14.24 41.43
C ILE A 30 18.97 -15.04 42.58
N ASP A 31 19.16 -14.37 43.70
CA ASP A 31 19.65 -15.00 44.90
C ASP A 31 18.57 -15.90 45.57
N VAL A 32 18.98 -16.73 46.49
CA VAL A 32 18.07 -17.64 47.23
C VAL A 32 16.94 -16.91 47.96
N ASP A 33 17.10 -15.64 48.25
CA ASP A 33 16.07 -14.77 48.86
C ASP A 33 15.12 -14.15 47.85
N GLY A 34 15.27 -14.45 46.55
CA GLY A 34 14.47 -13.88 45.47
C GLY A 34 14.92 -12.46 45.06
N LYS A 35 16.06 -11.97 45.55
CA LYS A 35 16.60 -10.66 45.23
C LYS A 35 17.46 -10.71 43.97
N GLU A 36 17.26 -9.75 43.06
CA GLU A 36 18.13 -9.57 41.90
C GLU A 36 19.49 -9.02 42.29
N ILE A 37 20.55 -9.71 41.86
CA ILE A 37 21.96 -9.31 42.03
C ILE A 37 22.69 -9.39 40.69
N SER A 38 23.82 -8.70 40.57
CA SER A 38 24.65 -8.80 39.39
C SER A 38 25.31 -10.18 39.27
N LEU A 39 25.67 -10.58 38.04
CA LEU A 39 26.36 -11.85 37.79
C LEU A 39 27.74 -11.89 38.51
N GLU A 40 28.41 -10.74 38.65
CA GLU A 40 29.66 -10.61 39.41
C GLU A 40 29.47 -10.89 40.89
N GLU A 41 28.43 -10.33 41.50
CA GLU A 41 28.09 -10.60 42.91
C GLU A 41 27.71 -12.06 43.11
N ALA A 42 26.94 -12.65 42.19
CA ALA A 42 26.60 -14.06 42.24
C ALA A 42 27.85 -14.96 42.18
N ARG A 43 28.84 -14.64 41.31
CA ARG A 43 30.12 -15.37 41.23
C ARG A 43 30.93 -15.28 42.53
N LYS A 44 30.93 -14.13 43.20
CA LYS A 44 31.62 -13.94 44.50
C LYS A 44 30.98 -14.75 45.62
N LYS A 45 29.69 -15.05 45.53
CA LYS A 45 28.98 -15.88 46.51
C LYS A 45 29.27 -17.38 46.37
N ILE A 46 29.70 -17.87 45.21
CA ILE A 46 30.01 -19.29 45.02
C ILE A 46 31.12 -19.72 45.97
N GLY A 47 30.89 -20.81 46.72
CA GLY A 47 31.80 -21.32 47.75
C GLY A 47 31.54 -20.75 49.13
N THR A 48 30.81 -19.65 49.30
CA THR A 48 30.43 -19.11 50.62
C THR A 48 29.21 -19.86 51.20
N THR A 49 29.03 -19.72 52.51
CA THR A 49 27.91 -20.34 53.25
C THR A 49 26.95 -19.30 53.80
N PHE A 50 25.69 -19.69 53.95
CA PHE A 50 24.63 -18.88 54.56
C PHE A 50 23.71 -19.78 55.40
N THR A 51 23.04 -19.22 56.41
CA THR A 51 22.04 -19.94 57.18
C THR A 51 20.65 -19.75 56.56
N GLY A 52 20.00 -20.86 56.18
CA GLY A 52 18.65 -20.84 55.62
C GLY A 52 17.59 -20.51 56.66
N LYS A 53 16.36 -20.21 56.20
CA LYS A 53 15.19 -19.94 57.07
C LYS A 53 14.85 -21.11 58.02
N ASP A 54 15.29 -22.31 57.71
CA ASP A 54 15.13 -23.53 58.49
C ASP A 54 16.24 -23.75 59.51
N GLY A 55 17.15 -22.78 59.67
CA GLY A 55 18.28 -22.82 60.57
C GLY A 55 19.46 -23.67 60.11
N LYS A 56 19.41 -24.28 58.94
CA LYS A 56 20.49 -25.11 58.38
C LYS A 56 21.52 -24.28 57.65
N LEU A 57 22.77 -24.75 57.63
CA LEU A 57 23.86 -24.15 56.91
C LEU A 57 23.85 -24.65 55.44
N TYR A 58 23.81 -23.73 54.48
CA TYR A 58 23.85 -23.98 53.03
C TYR A 58 25.10 -23.36 52.42
N LYS A 59 25.59 -23.95 51.33
CA LYS A 59 26.71 -23.44 50.54
C LYS A 59 26.26 -23.16 49.10
N TYR A 60 26.57 -21.99 48.57
CA TYR A 60 26.38 -21.68 47.17
C TYR A 60 27.32 -22.52 46.28
N VAL A 61 26.78 -23.34 45.37
CA VAL A 61 27.56 -24.31 44.60
C VAL A 61 27.74 -23.92 43.13
N ARG A 62 26.74 -23.31 42.50
CA ARG A 62 26.78 -22.92 41.10
C ARG A 62 25.71 -21.90 40.77
N ILE A 63 25.92 -21.17 39.62
CA ILE A 63 24.89 -20.39 38.94
C ILE A 63 24.23 -21.31 37.91
N ASN A 64 22.91 -21.34 37.91
CA ASN A 64 22.12 -22.13 36.95
C ASN A 64 21.31 -21.20 36.04
N ASN A 65 21.53 -21.27 34.73
CA ASN A 65 20.79 -20.47 33.76
C ASN A 65 19.39 -21.06 33.55
N SER A 66 18.37 -20.38 34.02
CA SER A 66 16.99 -20.89 34.03
C SER A 66 16.10 -20.31 32.95
N ALA A 67 16.29 -19.06 32.54
CA ALA A 67 15.45 -18.43 31.52
C ALA A 67 16.14 -17.26 30.80
N ARG A 68 15.85 -17.10 29.52
CA ARG A 68 16.16 -15.88 28.77
C ARG A 68 14.85 -15.17 28.47
N LYS A 69 14.74 -13.90 28.81
CA LYS A 69 13.57 -13.05 28.52
C LYS A 69 14.00 -11.90 27.63
N THR A 70 13.10 -11.48 26.75
CA THR A 70 13.30 -10.32 25.87
C THR A 70 12.26 -9.28 26.24
N ASP A 71 12.69 -8.04 26.41
CA ASP A 71 11.84 -6.90 26.71
C ASP A 71 12.18 -5.73 25.80
N ILE A 72 11.26 -4.77 25.67
CA ILE A 72 11.44 -3.54 24.89
C ILE A 72 11.18 -2.34 25.81
N GLU A 73 12.23 -1.56 26.07
CA GLU A 73 12.11 -0.30 26.78
C GLU A 73 11.98 0.88 25.81
N LEU A 74 10.93 1.67 25.97
CA LEU A 74 10.69 2.88 25.19
C LEU A 74 10.99 4.11 26.04
N ASN A 75 12.04 4.83 25.70
CA ASN A 75 12.46 6.04 26.40
C ASN A 75 12.25 7.29 25.53
N LEU A 76 11.69 8.36 26.16
CA LEU A 76 11.63 9.68 25.52
C LEU A 76 13.01 10.34 25.61
N ILE A 77 13.62 10.63 24.46
CA ILE A 77 14.91 11.33 24.37
C ILE A 77 14.65 12.77 23.95
N ARG A 78 15.17 13.72 24.71
CA ARG A 78 15.20 15.15 24.35
C ARG A 78 16.65 15.56 24.14
N THR A 79 16.97 16.00 22.90
CA THR A 79 18.30 16.45 22.55
C THR A 79 18.29 17.96 22.40
N GLN A 80 19.18 18.64 23.11
CA GLN A 80 19.45 20.08 22.96
C GLN A 80 20.54 20.26 21.89
N TYR A 81 20.20 20.92 20.80
CA TYR A 81 21.16 21.26 19.75
C TYR A 81 21.60 22.73 19.92
N SER A 82 22.90 22.97 19.87
CA SER A 82 23.49 24.30 19.88
C SER A 82 24.36 24.49 18.65
N LYS A 83 24.34 25.67 18.04
CA LYS A 83 25.16 26.03 16.87
C LYS A 83 26.29 26.96 17.32
N LEU A 84 27.50 26.70 16.87
CA LEU A 84 28.61 27.63 17.02
C LEU A 84 28.52 28.68 15.91
N GLN A 85 28.77 29.95 16.28
CA GLN A 85 28.92 31.03 15.35
C GLN A 85 30.35 31.55 15.42
N ALA A 86 30.98 31.73 14.28
CA ALA A 86 32.32 32.30 14.17
C ALA A 86 32.22 33.72 13.60
N VAL A 87 33.14 34.57 13.99
CA VAL A 87 33.31 35.95 13.47
C VAL A 87 34.63 36.01 12.74
N ALA A 88 34.65 36.67 11.59
CA ALA A 88 35.90 36.92 10.89
C ALA A 88 36.75 37.90 11.70
N VAL A 89 38.06 37.66 11.78
CA VAL A 89 39.03 38.49 12.45
C VAL A 89 40.07 38.99 11.44
N ASP A 90 40.64 40.14 11.68
CA ASP A 90 41.80 40.65 10.91
C ASP A 90 43.11 39.94 11.30
N GLU A 91 44.25 40.38 10.70
CA GLU A 91 45.57 39.81 10.99
C GLU A 91 46.02 40.01 12.43
N ASP A 92 45.48 41.03 13.11
CA ASP A 92 45.77 41.37 14.51
C ASP A 92 44.79 40.68 15.48
N GLY A 93 43.84 39.88 14.96
CA GLY A 93 42.85 39.13 15.75
C GLY A 93 41.67 39.96 16.21
N GLN A 94 41.46 41.20 15.65
CA GLN A 94 40.30 42.01 15.97
C GLN A 94 39.06 41.54 15.16
N GLU A 95 37.91 41.51 15.82
CA GLU A 95 36.65 41.06 15.22
C GLU A 95 36.18 42.04 14.12
N LEU A 96 35.97 41.51 12.91
CA LEU A 96 35.30 42.18 11.83
C LEU A 96 33.78 42.01 12.03
N THR A 97 33.14 43.03 12.61
CA THR A 97 31.75 42.92 13.15
C THR A 97 30.67 42.52 12.13
N ASP A 98 30.93 42.75 10.85
CA ASP A 98 29.93 42.51 9.78
C ASP A 98 30.10 41.16 9.07
N ILE A 99 31.15 40.41 9.36
CA ILE A 99 31.44 39.11 8.71
C ILE A 99 31.27 37.98 9.72
N ARG A 100 30.13 37.33 9.66
CA ARG A 100 29.82 36.17 10.50
C ARG A 100 29.71 34.91 9.65
N VAL A 101 30.29 33.83 10.13
CA VAL A 101 30.13 32.50 9.56
C VAL A 101 29.15 31.71 10.39
N GLU A 102 28.02 31.37 9.79
CA GLU A 102 27.04 30.49 10.40
C GLU A 102 27.18 29.06 9.88
N PRO A 103 26.84 28.06 10.70
CA PRO A 103 26.82 26.69 10.26
C PRO A 103 25.88 26.50 9.07
N THR A 104 26.29 25.68 8.12
CA THR A 104 25.43 25.23 7.03
C THR A 104 24.14 24.57 7.54
N VAL A 105 23.16 24.39 6.68
CA VAL A 105 21.92 23.71 7.01
C VAL A 105 22.20 22.35 7.65
N TYR A 106 21.64 22.13 8.83
CA TYR A 106 21.73 20.85 9.54
C TYR A 106 20.31 20.29 9.75
N ALA A 107 20.03 19.16 9.11
CA ALA A 107 18.67 18.61 9.02
C ALA A 107 17.99 18.45 10.41
N ALA A 108 18.72 18.01 11.42
CA ALA A 108 18.17 17.80 12.76
C ALA A 108 17.64 19.09 13.41
N THR A 109 18.23 20.26 13.12
CA THR A 109 17.81 21.57 13.66
C THR A 109 16.88 22.32 12.73
N ASP A 110 16.98 22.09 11.42
CA ASP A 110 16.28 22.87 10.41
C ASP A 110 14.95 22.22 9.98
N PHE A 111 14.74 20.94 10.34
CA PHE A 111 13.47 20.25 10.17
C PHE A 111 12.41 20.85 11.11
N LEU A 112 11.32 21.35 10.54
CA LEU A 112 10.21 21.97 11.29
C LEU A 112 10.72 22.95 12.38
N LYS A 113 11.50 23.96 12.00
CA LYS A 113 12.26 24.88 12.89
C LYS A 113 11.55 25.38 14.17
N LYS A 114 10.22 25.49 14.14
CA LYS A 114 9.42 25.94 15.29
C LYS A 114 8.78 24.80 16.08
N SER A 115 9.23 23.57 15.88
CA SER A 115 8.68 22.37 16.51
C SER A 115 9.76 21.60 17.26
N SER A 116 9.35 20.90 18.31
CA SER A 116 10.19 19.90 18.99
C SER A 116 10.15 18.53 18.33
N MET A 117 9.49 18.40 17.19
CA MET A 117 9.42 17.15 16.42
C MET A 117 10.76 16.84 15.77
N SER A 118 11.37 15.71 16.10
CA SER A 118 12.57 15.24 15.43
C SER A 118 12.20 14.45 14.15
N ILE A 119 13.15 14.36 13.21
CA ILE A 119 12.99 13.54 12.00
C ILE A 119 12.72 12.08 12.36
N ASN A 120 13.45 11.55 13.35
CA ASN A 120 13.28 10.16 13.80
C ASN A 120 11.86 9.90 14.36
N LEU A 121 11.34 10.83 15.17
CA LEU A 121 9.98 10.71 15.71
C LEU A 121 8.93 10.84 14.58
N MET A 122 9.15 11.73 13.62
CA MET A 122 8.26 11.87 12.47
C MET A 122 8.23 10.61 11.61
N SER A 123 9.39 10.00 11.33
CA SER A 123 9.49 8.74 10.60
C SER A 123 8.77 7.59 11.33
N LEU A 124 8.88 7.53 12.66
CA LEU A 124 8.14 6.58 13.50
C LEU A 124 6.61 6.80 13.41
N ILE A 125 6.16 8.04 13.41
CA ILE A 125 4.73 8.37 13.27
C ILE A 125 4.19 7.90 11.93
N LEU A 126 4.94 8.13 10.85
CA LEU A 126 4.56 7.70 9.50
C LEU A 126 4.55 6.17 9.40
N GLU A 127 5.52 5.49 9.99
CA GLU A 127 5.52 4.03 10.09
C GLU A 127 4.30 3.50 10.85
N GLN A 128 3.99 4.06 12.01
CA GLN A 128 2.80 3.66 12.78
C GLN A 128 1.51 3.91 12.01
N MET A 129 1.43 5.00 11.26
CA MET A 129 0.26 5.34 10.45
C MET A 129 0.06 4.37 9.29
N LEU A 130 1.12 4.02 8.57
CA LEU A 130 1.04 3.24 7.33
C LEU A 130 1.25 1.74 7.54
N ASN A 131 2.23 1.34 8.33
CA ASN A 131 2.51 -0.07 8.60
C ASN A 131 1.54 -0.66 9.64
N LEU A 132 1.36 0.02 10.78
CA LEU A 132 0.45 -0.42 11.84
C LEU A 132 -1.00 0.02 11.63
N LYS A 133 -1.30 0.78 10.56
CA LYS A 133 -2.65 1.28 10.21
C LYS A 133 -3.29 2.11 11.34
N LEU A 134 -2.49 2.82 12.15
CA LEU A 134 -3.00 3.60 13.27
C LEU A 134 -3.43 5.00 12.83
N PRO A 135 -4.64 5.45 13.17
CA PRO A 135 -5.05 6.83 12.93
C PRO A 135 -4.32 7.81 13.87
N LEU A 136 -4.08 9.04 13.39
CA LEU A 136 -3.28 10.06 14.10
C LEU A 136 -3.77 10.37 15.53
N ASN A 137 -5.08 10.24 15.82
CA ASN A 137 -5.59 10.43 17.18
C ASN A 137 -5.10 9.34 18.14
N ARG A 138 -4.97 8.09 17.69
CA ARG A 138 -4.43 6.99 18.49
C ARG A 138 -2.91 7.14 18.68
N ILE A 139 -2.21 7.56 17.63
CA ILE A 139 -0.77 7.89 17.71
C ILE A 139 -0.54 9.02 18.72
N SER A 140 -1.33 10.09 18.68
CA SER A 140 -1.27 11.19 19.66
C SER A 140 -1.46 10.71 21.09
N GLN A 141 -2.46 9.84 21.33
CA GLN A 141 -2.71 9.24 22.65
C GLN A 141 -1.57 8.34 23.09
N TYR A 142 -1.03 7.53 22.17
CA TYR A 142 0.11 6.65 22.45
C TYR A 142 1.35 7.46 22.86
N LEU A 143 1.73 8.45 22.06
CA LEU A 143 2.89 9.31 22.32
C LEU A 143 2.77 10.07 23.66
N SER A 144 1.57 10.51 24.02
CA SER A 144 1.34 11.25 25.27
C SER A 144 1.57 10.40 26.53
N ARG A 145 1.38 9.07 26.44
CA ARG A 145 1.69 8.13 27.55
C ARG A 145 3.19 8.08 27.84
N TYR A 146 4.03 8.35 26.84
CA TYR A 146 5.50 8.42 26.98
C TYR A 146 6.00 9.86 27.18
N GLY A 147 5.10 10.83 27.42
CA GLY A 147 5.47 12.21 27.71
C GLY A 147 5.68 13.09 26.47
N ALA A 148 5.48 12.58 25.25
CA ALA A 148 5.51 13.36 24.02
C ALA A 148 4.11 13.86 23.68
N ARG A 149 3.81 15.13 24.01
CA ARG A 149 2.47 15.70 23.90
C ARG A 149 2.30 16.45 22.58
N TYR A 150 1.75 15.78 21.57
CA TYR A 150 1.34 16.36 20.29
C TYR A 150 -0.15 16.13 20.10
N SER A 151 -0.90 17.19 19.84
CA SER A 151 -2.32 17.08 19.49
C SER A 151 -2.50 16.45 18.12
N ARG A 152 -3.66 15.82 17.87
CA ARG A 152 -4.01 15.29 16.54
C ARG A 152 -3.84 16.35 15.44
N GLN A 153 -4.23 17.60 15.73
CA GLN A 153 -4.14 18.70 14.76
C GLN A 153 -2.69 19.04 14.40
N GLN A 154 -1.78 19.04 15.40
CA GLN A 154 -0.35 19.23 15.15
C GLN A 154 0.23 18.10 14.31
N LEU A 155 -0.07 16.84 14.65
CA LEU A 155 0.38 15.69 13.87
C LEU A 155 -0.12 15.74 12.42
N TYR A 156 -1.39 16.11 12.23
CA TYR A 156 -1.96 16.30 10.89
C TYR A 156 -1.21 17.38 10.11
N SER A 157 -0.93 18.53 10.74
CA SER A 157 -0.17 19.62 10.11
C SER A 157 1.25 19.17 9.73
N TYR A 158 1.93 18.44 10.61
CA TYR A 158 3.28 17.93 10.31
C TYR A 158 3.29 16.90 9.19
N VAL A 159 2.33 15.98 9.16
CA VAL A 159 2.16 15.04 8.06
C VAL A 159 1.98 15.77 6.73
N ASN A 160 1.13 16.81 6.69
CA ASN A 160 0.92 17.61 5.47
C ASN A 160 2.21 18.30 5.01
N ILE A 161 2.94 18.95 5.92
CA ILE A 161 4.19 19.63 5.60
C ILE A 161 5.22 18.62 5.06
N VAL A 162 5.36 17.48 5.74
CA VAL A 162 6.32 16.45 5.32
C VAL A 162 5.91 15.87 3.96
N THR A 163 4.62 15.63 3.72
CA THR A 163 4.17 15.13 2.41
C THR A 163 4.50 16.12 1.32
N ALA A 164 4.26 17.42 1.52
CA ALA A 164 4.62 18.44 0.55
C ALA A 164 6.15 18.47 0.29
N MET A 165 6.97 18.31 1.33
CA MET A 165 8.44 18.27 1.22
C MET A 165 8.93 17.08 0.39
N ILE A 166 8.31 15.91 0.55
CA ILE A 166 8.75 14.67 -0.13
C ILE A 166 8.05 14.42 -1.47
N THR A 167 7.10 15.25 -1.86
CA THR A 167 6.42 15.14 -3.15
C THR A 167 7.37 15.14 -4.36
N PRO A 168 8.50 15.88 -4.39
CA PRO A 168 9.50 15.74 -5.45
C PRO A 168 10.00 14.30 -5.63
N VAL A 169 10.27 13.60 -4.52
CA VAL A 169 10.70 12.19 -4.53
C VAL A 169 9.62 11.28 -5.10
N PHE A 170 8.37 11.50 -4.69
CA PHE A 170 7.22 10.77 -5.21
C PHE A 170 7.03 11.01 -6.71
N LYS A 171 7.08 12.26 -7.17
CA LYS A 171 6.96 12.62 -8.59
C LYS A 171 8.08 12.02 -9.44
N HIS A 172 9.30 12.02 -8.94
CA HIS A 172 10.42 11.36 -9.60
C HIS A 172 10.23 9.84 -9.69
N MET A 173 9.71 9.22 -8.63
CA MET A 173 9.39 7.79 -8.60
C MET A 173 8.29 7.42 -9.62
N GLU A 174 7.30 8.28 -9.86
CA GLU A 174 6.27 8.07 -10.89
C GLU A 174 6.89 7.84 -12.27
N GLY A 175 7.97 8.54 -12.62
CA GLY A 175 8.67 8.41 -13.90
C GLY A 175 9.18 6.99 -14.20
N TYR A 176 9.42 6.19 -13.18
CA TYR A 176 9.86 4.79 -13.37
C TYR A 176 8.76 3.85 -13.87
N ILE A 177 7.49 4.28 -13.88
CA ILE A 177 6.39 3.52 -14.49
C ILE A 177 6.64 3.32 -15.98
N GLY A 178 7.22 4.32 -16.68
CA GLY A 178 7.53 4.23 -18.11
C GLY A 178 8.43 3.07 -18.50
N GLN A 179 9.26 2.59 -17.58
CA GLN A 179 10.17 1.45 -17.79
C GLN A 179 9.51 0.09 -17.57
N ALA A 180 8.26 0.04 -17.10
CA ALA A 180 7.60 -1.21 -16.74
C ALA A 180 7.15 -2.00 -17.98
N LYS A 181 7.32 -3.32 -17.92
CA LYS A 181 6.80 -4.27 -18.91
C LYS A 181 5.49 -4.92 -18.47
N LEU A 182 5.17 -4.81 -17.19
CA LEU A 182 3.92 -5.27 -16.59
C LEU A 182 3.40 -4.21 -15.62
N ILE A 183 2.16 -3.81 -15.83
CA ILE A 183 1.44 -2.88 -14.97
C ILE A 183 0.10 -3.52 -14.58
N GLY A 184 -0.21 -3.53 -13.30
CA GLY A 184 -1.54 -3.87 -12.81
C GLY A 184 -2.29 -2.62 -12.39
N ILE A 185 -3.58 -2.52 -12.77
CA ILE A 185 -4.44 -1.40 -12.40
C ILE A 185 -5.68 -1.94 -11.70
N ASP A 186 -6.00 -1.33 -10.57
CA ASP A 186 -7.22 -1.61 -9.81
C ASP A 186 -7.64 -0.34 -9.04
N GLU A 187 -8.83 -0.33 -8.47
CA GLU A 187 -9.29 0.74 -7.60
C GLU A 187 -10.09 0.22 -6.40
N THR A 188 -10.11 1.03 -5.35
CA THR A 188 -11.01 0.84 -4.22
C THR A 188 -11.69 2.15 -3.85
N TYR A 189 -12.87 2.08 -3.23
CA TYR A 189 -13.53 3.28 -2.75
C TYR A 189 -12.84 3.81 -1.49
N TRP A 190 -12.92 5.13 -1.31
CA TRP A 190 -12.46 5.84 -0.13
C TRP A 190 -13.54 6.82 0.34
N GLU A 191 -13.56 7.17 1.60
CA GLU A 191 -14.50 8.15 2.14
C GLU A 191 -13.77 9.41 2.55
N CYS A 192 -14.24 10.56 2.04
CA CYS A 192 -13.79 11.89 2.44
C CYS A 192 -14.91 12.63 3.16
N ARG A 193 -14.58 13.34 4.24
CA ARG A 193 -15.51 14.22 4.96
C ARG A 193 -15.22 15.66 4.57
N GLU A 194 -15.93 16.17 3.59
CA GLU A 194 -15.83 17.58 3.26
C GLU A 194 -16.71 18.41 4.19
N LYS A 195 -16.08 19.34 4.91
CA LYS A 195 -16.82 20.40 5.62
C LYS A 195 -17.34 21.35 4.56
N GLN A 196 -18.63 21.31 4.26
CA GLN A 196 -19.23 22.36 3.46
C GLN A 196 -18.92 23.70 4.13
N ARG A 197 -18.29 24.63 3.40
CA ARG A 197 -18.15 26.01 3.85
C ARG A 197 -19.53 26.53 4.18
N ILE A 198 -19.72 26.93 5.42
CA ILE A 198 -20.94 27.60 5.86
C ILE A 198 -21.09 28.82 4.97
N LYS A 199 -22.15 28.86 4.16
CA LYS A 199 -22.59 30.11 3.54
C LYS A 199 -22.88 31.05 4.70
N SER A 200 -22.24 32.22 4.73
CA SER A 200 -22.57 33.29 5.66
C SER A 200 -24.10 33.48 5.62
N PRO A 201 -24.75 33.71 6.76
CA PRO A 201 -26.18 34.05 6.74
C PRO A 201 -26.38 35.22 5.76
N PRO A 202 -27.51 35.29 5.05
CA PRO A 202 -27.84 36.44 4.24
C PRO A 202 -27.74 37.68 5.13
N GLU A 203 -27.24 38.79 4.58
CA GLU A 203 -27.02 40.07 5.31
C GLU A 203 -28.31 40.61 5.96
N ASP A 204 -29.47 40.08 5.58
CA ASP A 204 -30.80 40.53 6.02
C ASP A 204 -31.28 39.97 7.36
N GLU A 205 -30.52 39.05 8.01
CA GLU A 205 -30.90 38.47 9.31
C GLU A 205 -29.76 38.62 10.36
N PRO A 206 -29.55 39.81 10.95
CA PRO A 206 -28.56 40.02 11.99
C PRO A 206 -29.02 39.30 13.27
N GLY A 207 -28.29 38.26 13.68
CA GLY A 207 -28.51 37.53 14.94
C GLY A 207 -28.63 36.00 14.84
N LYS A 208 -28.79 35.43 13.68
CA LYS A 208 -28.73 33.96 13.54
C LYS A 208 -27.28 33.47 13.57
N LYS A 209 -26.93 32.71 14.61
CA LYS A 209 -25.64 32.00 14.66
C LYS A 209 -25.56 31.04 13.47
N ALA A 210 -24.46 31.12 12.71
CA ALA A 210 -24.17 30.22 11.62
C ALA A 210 -24.38 28.74 12.05
N GLN A 211 -25.37 28.07 11.49
CA GLN A 211 -25.58 26.64 11.75
C GLN A 211 -24.40 25.88 11.17
N ARG A 212 -23.64 25.18 12.01
CA ARG A 212 -22.62 24.25 11.56
C ARG A 212 -23.30 23.17 10.73
N SER A 213 -23.12 23.22 9.41
CA SER A 213 -23.59 22.13 8.54
C SER A 213 -22.87 20.84 8.95
N LYS A 214 -23.62 19.72 9.07
CA LYS A 214 -23.02 18.40 9.27
C LYS A 214 -22.09 18.13 8.09
N ALA A 215 -20.85 17.73 8.37
CA ALA A 215 -19.92 17.33 7.31
C ALA A 215 -20.55 16.20 6.50
N LYS A 216 -20.64 16.37 5.18
CA LYS A 216 -21.17 15.35 4.28
C LYS A 216 -20.03 14.40 3.95
N THR A 217 -20.25 13.09 4.14
CA THR A 217 -19.33 12.08 3.65
C THR A 217 -19.48 11.96 2.13
N ILE A 218 -18.39 12.13 1.39
CA ILE A 218 -18.33 11.99 -0.04
C ILE A 218 -17.60 10.68 -0.33
N ARG A 219 -18.19 9.83 -1.17
CA ARG A 219 -17.52 8.66 -1.70
C ARG A 219 -16.53 9.08 -2.78
N SER A 220 -15.29 8.72 -2.59
CA SER A 220 -14.19 8.93 -3.52
C SER A 220 -13.52 7.61 -3.84
N TYR A 221 -12.43 7.61 -4.60
CA TYR A 221 -11.75 6.41 -5.05
C TYR A 221 -10.24 6.57 -4.95
N VAL A 222 -9.56 5.47 -4.68
CA VAL A 222 -8.11 5.35 -4.75
C VAL A 222 -7.80 4.36 -5.86
N PHE A 223 -7.12 4.83 -6.89
CA PHE A 223 -6.59 4.03 -7.99
C PHE A 223 -5.17 3.61 -7.67
N GLY A 224 -4.79 2.39 -8.03
CA GLY A 224 -3.41 1.92 -7.95
C GLY A 224 -2.89 1.55 -9.34
N VAL A 225 -1.71 2.06 -9.66
CA VAL A 225 -0.91 1.68 -10.82
C VAL A 225 0.33 0.99 -10.28
N ILE A 226 0.37 -0.32 -10.43
CA ILE A 226 1.28 -1.20 -9.71
C ILE A 226 2.19 -1.92 -10.70
N THR A 227 3.49 -1.76 -10.52
CA THR A 227 4.52 -2.49 -11.25
C THR A 227 5.26 -3.45 -10.30
N PRO A 228 6.12 -4.34 -10.79
CA PRO A 228 7.01 -5.12 -9.92
C PRO A 228 7.93 -4.28 -9.04
N LYS A 229 8.25 -3.05 -9.45
CA LYS A 229 9.23 -2.18 -8.79
C LYS A 229 8.61 -0.97 -8.09
N VAL A 230 7.53 -0.42 -8.63
CA VAL A 230 6.92 0.84 -8.17
C VAL A 230 5.42 0.64 -7.96
N CYS A 231 4.90 1.18 -6.87
CA CYS A 231 3.48 1.21 -6.55
C CYS A 231 3.01 2.65 -6.45
N ILE A 232 2.16 3.11 -7.35
CA ILE A 232 1.57 4.45 -7.31
C ILE A 232 0.10 4.36 -6.98
N TYR A 233 -0.34 5.17 -6.02
CA TYR A 233 -1.74 5.32 -5.65
C TYR A 233 -2.18 6.76 -5.86
N LEU A 234 -3.34 6.93 -6.48
CA LEU A 234 -3.91 8.23 -6.84
C LEU A 234 -5.31 8.36 -6.24
N HIS A 235 -5.61 9.49 -5.64
CA HIS A 235 -6.95 9.79 -5.13
C HIS A 235 -7.77 10.55 -6.16
N SER A 236 -9.07 10.22 -6.29
CA SER A 236 -10.02 10.95 -7.11
C SER A 236 -11.41 10.96 -6.48
N LEU A 237 -12.14 12.05 -6.69
CA LEU A 237 -13.54 12.16 -6.28
C LEU A 237 -14.48 11.31 -7.14
N GLU A 238 -14.07 10.97 -8.34
CA GLU A 238 -14.87 10.22 -9.30
C GLU A 238 -14.24 8.88 -9.64
N ARG A 239 -15.07 7.86 -9.88
CA ARG A 239 -14.63 6.59 -10.46
C ARG A 239 -14.43 6.77 -11.96
N ASN A 240 -13.30 7.34 -12.33
CA ASN A 240 -12.97 7.65 -13.71
C ASN A 240 -11.68 6.94 -14.14
N SER A 241 -11.77 6.15 -15.22
CA SER A 241 -10.60 5.45 -15.81
C SER A 241 -9.57 6.39 -16.44
N ASP A 242 -9.93 7.67 -16.67
CA ASP A 242 -8.98 8.66 -17.21
C ASP A 242 -7.85 8.99 -16.21
N ILE A 243 -8.07 8.80 -14.91
CA ILE A 243 -7.05 9.05 -13.88
C ILE A 243 -5.79 8.20 -14.09
N PRO A 244 -5.85 6.85 -14.08
CA PRO A 244 -4.68 6.05 -14.37
C PRO A 244 -4.21 6.19 -15.82
N LYS A 245 -5.12 6.43 -16.79
CA LYS A 245 -4.75 6.69 -18.19
C LYS A 245 -3.83 7.88 -18.33
N GLN A 246 -4.17 9.00 -17.68
CA GLN A 246 -3.38 10.21 -17.75
C GLN A 246 -1.97 9.97 -17.19
N LEU A 247 -1.83 9.29 -16.06
CA LEU A 247 -0.52 8.92 -15.51
C LEU A 247 0.30 8.07 -16.51
N LEU A 248 -0.34 7.09 -17.17
CA LEU A 248 0.36 6.25 -18.15
C LEU A 248 0.83 7.04 -19.37
N LEU A 249 0.05 8.01 -19.84
CA LEU A 249 0.39 8.87 -20.97
C LEU A 249 1.53 9.85 -20.65
N GLU A 250 1.54 10.41 -19.43
CA GLU A 250 2.58 11.33 -18.97
C GLU A 250 3.98 10.69 -18.88
N HIS A 251 4.06 9.36 -18.81
CA HIS A 251 5.31 8.64 -18.59
C HIS A 251 5.75 7.72 -19.74
N ASP A 252 5.27 7.95 -20.96
CA ASP A 252 5.70 7.28 -22.21
C ASP A 252 5.79 5.74 -22.08
N ILE A 253 4.73 5.12 -21.61
CA ILE A 253 4.69 3.67 -21.42
C ILE A 253 4.93 2.94 -22.75
N SER A 254 5.82 1.96 -22.74
CA SER A 254 6.15 1.15 -23.91
C SER A 254 4.94 0.42 -24.48
N ARG A 255 4.79 0.38 -25.81
CA ARG A 255 3.69 -0.30 -26.50
C ARG A 255 3.64 -1.82 -26.26
N ASP A 256 4.75 -2.43 -25.88
CA ASP A 256 4.84 -3.84 -25.51
C ASP A 256 4.56 -4.10 -24.02
N CYS A 257 4.28 -3.04 -23.26
CA CYS A 257 3.87 -3.16 -21.88
C CYS A 257 2.52 -3.88 -21.78
N PHE A 258 2.46 -4.91 -20.94
CA PHE A 258 1.22 -5.60 -20.63
C PHE A 258 0.54 -4.93 -19.44
N ILE A 259 -0.70 -4.49 -19.63
CA ILE A 259 -1.49 -3.87 -18.57
C ILE A 259 -2.62 -4.80 -18.18
N GLU A 260 -2.58 -5.28 -16.94
CA GLU A 260 -3.60 -6.14 -16.36
C GLU A 260 -4.58 -5.31 -15.54
N SER A 261 -5.87 -5.50 -15.79
CA SER A 261 -6.92 -4.84 -15.00
C SER A 261 -8.25 -5.59 -15.07
N ASP A 262 -9.29 -5.05 -14.47
CA ASP A 262 -10.66 -5.46 -14.68
C ASP A 262 -11.20 -4.91 -16.02
N ALA A 263 -12.33 -5.46 -16.50
CA ALA A 263 -12.99 -5.04 -17.73
C ALA A 263 -13.55 -3.60 -17.69
N PHE A 264 -13.64 -2.98 -16.52
CA PHE A 264 -14.01 -1.57 -16.36
C PHE A 264 -13.10 -0.65 -17.18
N TYR A 265 -11.81 -0.99 -17.24
CA TYR A 265 -10.80 -0.20 -17.93
C TYR A 265 -10.74 -0.45 -19.45
N LYS A 266 -11.54 -1.39 -20.00
CA LYS A 266 -11.50 -1.75 -21.43
C LYS A 266 -11.62 -0.54 -22.38
N LYS A 267 -12.51 0.41 -22.07
CA LYS A 267 -12.68 1.61 -22.88
C LYS A 267 -11.48 2.55 -22.87
N MET A 268 -10.77 2.60 -21.74
CA MET A 268 -9.57 3.41 -21.57
C MET A 268 -8.47 2.98 -22.56
N PHE A 269 -8.36 1.67 -22.81
CA PHE A 269 -7.30 1.12 -23.65
C PHE A 269 -7.71 0.91 -25.12
N SER A 270 -8.99 1.11 -25.46
CA SER A 270 -9.49 0.79 -26.80
C SER A 270 -9.04 1.78 -27.87
N GLN A 271 -8.74 3.04 -27.50
CA GLN A 271 -8.44 4.08 -28.48
C GLN A 271 -7.58 5.19 -27.84
N ILE A 272 -6.36 5.35 -28.32
CA ILE A 272 -5.54 6.54 -28.09
C ILE A 272 -5.20 7.09 -29.48
N GLU A 273 -5.52 8.35 -29.72
CA GLU A 273 -5.11 9.07 -30.91
C GLU A 273 -3.59 9.32 -30.85
N ASN A 274 -2.89 8.96 -31.94
CA ASN A 274 -1.50 9.38 -32.13
C ASN A 274 -1.47 10.86 -32.58
N GLU A 275 -0.29 11.44 -32.70
CA GLU A 275 -0.09 12.83 -33.12
C GLU A 275 -0.71 13.15 -34.53
N ASN A 276 -1.03 12.12 -35.32
CA ASN A 276 -1.65 12.23 -36.65
C ASN A 276 -3.16 12.03 -36.61
N GLY A 277 -3.79 11.89 -35.45
CA GLY A 277 -5.23 11.65 -35.34
C GLY A 277 -5.66 10.21 -35.65
N GLU A 278 -4.73 9.26 -35.78
CA GLU A 278 -5.04 7.86 -35.99
C GLU A 278 -5.25 7.14 -34.68
N LEU A 279 -6.34 6.37 -34.60
CA LEU A 279 -6.65 5.54 -33.42
C LEU A 279 -5.73 4.33 -33.38
N SER A 280 -4.82 4.27 -32.41
CA SER A 280 -3.96 3.11 -32.20
C SER A 280 -4.24 2.47 -30.84
N LYS A 281 -4.12 1.13 -30.77
CA LYS A 281 -4.05 0.44 -29.47
C LYS A 281 -2.72 0.83 -28.83
N ALA A 282 -2.79 1.63 -27.77
CA ALA A 282 -1.58 2.13 -27.13
C ALA A 282 -0.84 1.06 -26.33
N PHE A 283 -1.53 0.02 -25.85
CA PHE A 283 -1.00 -0.97 -24.92
C PHE A 283 -1.61 -2.34 -25.16
N ILE A 284 -0.95 -3.39 -24.66
CA ILE A 284 -1.52 -4.74 -24.59
C ILE A 284 -2.36 -4.83 -23.32
N HIS A 285 -3.68 -4.85 -23.47
CA HIS A 285 -4.59 -4.91 -22.31
C HIS A 285 -5.04 -6.33 -22.02
N GLY A 286 -4.67 -6.86 -20.84
CA GLY A 286 -5.16 -8.09 -20.28
C GLY A 286 -6.32 -7.86 -19.31
N ILE A 287 -7.31 -8.74 -19.35
CA ILE A 287 -8.44 -8.74 -18.43
C ILE A 287 -8.32 -9.93 -17.47
N CYS A 288 -8.48 -9.67 -16.17
CA CYS A 288 -8.28 -10.61 -15.10
C CYS A 288 -9.30 -11.77 -15.14
N TRP A 289 -8.82 -13.01 -15.25
CA TRP A 289 -9.64 -14.22 -15.21
C TRP A 289 -10.29 -14.48 -13.85
N VAL A 290 -9.72 -13.98 -12.77
CA VAL A 290 -10.34 -14.09 -11.44
C VAL A 290 -11.64 -13.31 -11.38
N HIS A 291 -11.73 -12.15 -12.04
CA HIS A 291 -12.98 -11.40 -12.16
C HIS A 291 -14.01 -12.12 -13.03
N ALA A 292 -13.58 -12.73 -14.15
CA ALA A 292 -14.46 -13.58 -14.96
C ALA A 292 -15.02 -14.77 -14.14
N ARG A 293 -14.15 -15.46 -13.39
CA ARG A 293 -14.53 -16.56 -12.50
C ARG A 293 -15.49 -16.11 -11.39
N ARG A 294 -15.25 -14.95 -10.77
CA ARG A 294 -16.08 -14.39 -9.68
C ARG A 294 -17.53 -14.24 -10.10
N ASN A 295 -17.80 -13.82 -11.32
CA ASN A 295 -19.16 -13.69 -11.84
C ASN A 295 -19.96 -15.01 -11.80
N PHE A 296 -19.29 -16.16 -12.01
CA PHE A 296 -19.90 -17.48 -11.89
C PHE A 296 -19.94 -17.96 -10.44
N CYS A 297 -18.91 -17.69 -9.63
CA CYS A 297 -18.89 -18.01 -8.21
C CYS A 297 -20.04 -17.33 -7.44
N GLU A 298 -20.42 -16.13 -7.82
CA GLU A 298 -21.55 -15.42 -7.19
C GLU A 298 -22.88 -16.16 -7.38
N LEU A 299 -23.04 -16.92 -8.46
CA LEU A 299 -24.20 -17.79 -8.67
C LEU A 299 -24.20 -19.01 -7.76
N LEU A 300 -23.02 -19.53 -7.42
CA LEU A 300 -22.84 -20.73 -6.60
C LEU A 300 -22.83 -20.43 -5.10
N ASN A 301 -22.41 -19.24 -4.68
CA ASN A 301 -22.20 -18.83 -3.28
C ASN A 301 -23.45 -18.22 -2.62
N PHE A 302 -24.65 -18.38 -3.22
CA PHE A 302 -25.89 -17.95 -2.61
C PHE A 302 -26.27 -18.81 -1.41
N SER A 303 -25.51 -18.72 -0.33
CA SER A 303 -25.84 -19.33 0.96
C SER A 303 -26.49 -18.33 1.94
N THR A 304 -26.87 -17.15 1.51
CA THR A 304 -27.53 -16.18 2.40
C THR A 304 -29.03 -16.46 2.47
N HIS A 305 -29.50 -16.77 3.67
CA HIS A 305 -30.92 -16.89 3.99
C HIS A 305 -31.65 -15.56 3.77
N LYS A 306 -32.64 -15.56 2.91
CA LYS A 306 -33.66 -14.54 2.89
C LYS A 306 -34.94 -15.19 3.39
N ASP A 307 -35.50 -14.69 4.49
CA ASP A 307 -36.74 -15.18 5.11
C ASP A 307 -36.71 -16.66 5.58
N GLY A 308 -35.53 -17.17 6.00
CA GLY A 308 -35.39 -18.51 6.58
C GLY A 308 -35.34 -19.67 5.57
N VAL A 309 -35.45 -19.38 4.27
CA VAL A 309 -35.33 -20.39 3.20
C VAL A 309 -33.95 -20.23 2.55
N PRO A 310 -33.15 -21.31 2.38
CA PRO A 310 -31.92 -21.24 1.64
C PRO A 310 -32.20 -20.73 0.22
N VAL A 311 -31.64 -19.61 -0.16
CA VAL A 311 -31.78 -19.03 -1.52
C VAL A 311 -31.29 -20.04 -2.57
N THR A 312 -30.39 -20.94 -2.21
CA THR A 312 -29.93 -22.10 -3.00
C THR A 312 -31.09 -23.00 -3.44
N GLU A 313 -32.06 -23.32 -2.59
CA GLU A 313 -33.21 -24.17 -2.98
C GLU A 313 -34.18 -23.46 -3.93
N MET A 314 -34.38 -22.15 -3.76
CA MET A 314 -35.21 -21.37 -4.68
C MET A 314 -34.57 -21.20 -6.05
N ILE A 315 -33.23 -21.15 -6.14
CA ILE A 315 -32.49 -21.00 -7.39
C ILE A 315 -32.32 -22.35 -8.09
N THR A 316 -32.04 -23.43 -7.35
CA THR A 316 -31.80 -24.78 -7.91
C THR A 316 -33.01 -25.29 -8.69
N ASN A 317 -34.22 -25.13 -8.17
CA ASN A 317 -35.41 -25.65 -8.84
C ASN A 317 -35.80 -24.91 -10.12
N LYS A 318 -35.34 -23.68 -10.32
CA LYS A 318 -35.69 -22.88 -11.51
C LYS A 318 -34.56 -22.74 -12.52
N TRP A 319 -33.29 -22.78 -12.04
CA TRP A 319 -32.09 -22.45 -12.83
C TRP A 319 -31.01 -23.53 -12.68
N GLU A 320 -31.41 -24.80 -12.56
CA GLU A 320 -30.49 -25.93 -12.35
C GLU A 320 -29.38 -25.98 -13.39
N GLN A 321 -29.73 -25.72 -14.67
CA GLN A 321 -28.74 -25.72 -15.74
C GLN A 321 -27.76 -24.54 -15.62
N ASP A 322 -28.19 -23.36 -15.15
CA ASP A 322 -27.30 -22.21 -14.94
C ASP A 322 -26.27 -22.51 -13.85
N ILE A 323 -26.69 -23.27 -12.82
CA ILE A 323 -25.79 -23.72 -11.74
C ILE A 323 -24.79 -24.76 -12.25
N ALA A 324 -25.24 -25.73 -13.05
CA ALA A 324 -24.37 -26.75 -13.62
C ALA A 324 -23.31 -26.10 -14.55
N ASP A 325 -23.74 -25.21 -15.44
CA ASP A 325 -22.84 -24.47 -16.32
C ASP A 325 -21.89 -23.55 -15.53
N SER A 326 -22.36 -22.89 -14.47
CA SER A 326 -21.51 -22.06 -13.62
C SER A 326 -20.42 -22.86 -12.91
N ARG A 327 -20.75 -24.08 -12.43
CA ARG A 327 -19.74 -25.00 -11.86
C ARG A 327 -18.68 -25.35 -12.88
N TYR A 328 -19.11 -25.73 -14.09
CA TYR A 328 -18.17 -26.02 -15.18
C TYR A 328 -17.19 -24.85 -15.38
N PHE A 329 -17.69 -23.61 -15.53
CA PHE A 329 -16.81 -22.45 -15.75
C PHE A 329 -15.91 -22.16 -14.55
N VAL A 330 -16.41 -22.28 -13.33
CA VAL A 330 -15.59 -22.10 -12.12
C VAL A 330 -14.46 -23.12 -12.05
N ASP A 331 -14.74 -24.40 -12.35
CA ASP A 331 -13.76 -25.47 -12.29
C ASP A 331 -12.75 -25.37 -13.44
N ALA A 332 -13.22 -25.13 -14.68
CA ALA A 332 -12.37 -24.99 -15.85
C ALA A 332 -11.42 -23.78 -15.74
N ILE A 333 -11.93 -22.63 -15.30
CA ILE A 333 -11.11 -21.42 -15.09
C ILE A 333 -10.11 -21.66 -13.94
N SER A 334 -10.55 -22.30 -12.84
CA SER A 334 -9.67 -22.59 -11.71
C SER A 334 -8.53 -23.52 -12.09
N ASN A 335 -8.82 -24.56 -12.88
CA ASN A 335 -7.82 -25.48 -13.42
C ASN A 335 -6.81 -24.74 -14.33
N SER A 336 -7.30 -23.89 -15.22
CA SER A 336 -6.45 -23.08 -16.11
C SER A 336 -5.51 -22.15 -15.32
N ILE A 337 -6.02 -21.49 -14.26
CA ILE A 337 -5.24 -20.65 -13.36
C ILE A 337 -4.18 -21.49 -12.60
N SER A 338 -4.53 -22.70 -12.16
CA SER A 338 -3.59 -23.57 -11.45
C SER A 338 -2.41 -23.96 -12.35
N ILE A 339 -2.69 -24.41 -13.59
CA ILE A 339 -1.66 -24.77 -14.56
C ILE A 339 -0.80 -23.56 -14.94
N TYR A 340 -1.41 -22.39 -15.13
CA TYR A 340 -0.67 -21.15 -15.37
C TYR A 340 0.27 -20.82 -14.19
N ASN A 341 -0.19 -20.93 -12.95
CA ASN A 341 0.64 -20.67 -11.77
C ASN A 341 1.81 -21.64 -11.64
N ASP A 342 1.63 -22.92 -12.01
CA ASP A 342 2.71 -23.89 -12.02
C ASP A 342 3.75 -23.56 -13.10
N ILE A 343 3.33 -23.11 -14.29
CA ILE A 343 4.23 -22.62 -15.34
C ILE A 343 5.05 -21.41 -14.81
N VAL A 344 4.42 -20.41 -14.22
CA VAL A 344 5.10 -19.24 -13.65
C VAL A 344 6.11 -19.65 -12.58
N LYS A 345 5.74 -20.59 -11.72
CA LYS A 345 6.62 -21.13 -10.67
C LYS A 345 7.84 -21.87 -11.22
N ASP A 346 7.65 -22.63 -12.29
CA ASP A 346 8.74 -23.36 -12.94
C ASP A 346 9.67 -22.40 -13.71
N CYS A 347 9.13 -21.45 -14.45
CA CYS A 347 9.92 -20.41 -15.12
C CYS A 347 10.71 -19.53 -14.12
N ASN A 348 10.18 -19.28 -12.92
CA ASN A 348 10.91 -18.56 -11.87
C ASN A 348 12.08 -19.37 -11.28
N LYS A 349 12.05 -20.71 -11.39
CA LYS A 349 13.16 -21.58 -10.95
C LYS A 349 14.18 -21.79 -12.06
N ASP A 350 13.74 -21.83 -13.31
CA ASP A 350 14.54 -22.07 -14.49
C ASP A 350 14.26 -21.03 -15.56
N SER A 351 15.15 -20.04 -15.65
CA SER A 351 15.06 -18.93 -16.61
C SER A 351 15.28 -19.32 -18.07
N SER A 352 15.66 -20.59 -18.35
CA SER A 352 15.79 -21.11 -19.72
C SER A 352 14.44 -21.48 -20.34
N LEU A 353 13.39 -21.60 -19.53
CA LEU A 353 12.05 -21.94 -19.99
C LEU A 353 11.36 -20.75 -20.67
N ASP A 354 10.82 -21.00 -21.86
CA ASP A 354 10.01 -20.01 -22.57
C ASP A 354 8.57 -20.03 -22.05
N ILE A 355 8.22 -19.02 -21.27
CA ILE A 355 6.89 -18.87 -20.65
C ILE A 355 5.80 -18.74 -21.72
N SER A 356 6.04 -18.02 -22.83
CA SER A 356 5.05 -17.86 -23.90
C SER A 356 4.75 -19.19 -24.57
N LYS A 357 5.77 -19.97 -24.88
CA LYS A 357 5.62 -21.32 -25.45
C LYS A 357 4.82 -22.23 -24.51
N LEU A 358 5.15 -22.23 -23.22
CA LEU A 358 4.45 -23.06 -22.23
C LEU A 358 2.99 -22.66 -22.04
N LYS A 359 2.68 -21.35 -22.11
CA LYS A 359 1.29 -20.86 -22.10
C LYS A 359 0.51 -21.39 -23.30
N HIS A 360 1.10 -21.34 -24.50
CA HIS A 360 0.45 -21.85 -25.71
C HIS A 360 0.27 -23.36 -25.72
N GLU A 361 1.24 -24.11 -25.18
CA GLU A 361 1.15 -25.57 -25.14
C GLU A 361 0.16 -26.10 -24.09
N LYS A 362 0.14 -25.49 -22.89
CA LYS A 362 -0.59 -26.05 -21.74
C LYS A 362 -1.84 -25.28 -21.34
N VAL A 363 -1.87 -23.95 -21.51
CA VAL A 363 -3.00 -23.11 -21.05
C VAL A 363 -3.97 -22.80 -22.21
N LYS A 364 -3.45 -22.47 -23.38
CA LYS A 364 -4.28 -22.09 -24.53
C LYS A 364 -5.35 -23.13 -24.87
N PRO A 365 -5.08 -24.45 -24.93
CA PRO A 365 -6.12 -25.44 -25.25
C PRO A 365 -7.29 -25.41 -24.26
N LEU A 366 -7.02 -25.19 -22.98
CA LEU A 366 -8.05 -25.09 -21.93
C LEU A 366 -8.88 -23.82 -22.11
N ILE A 367 -8.23 -22.72 -22.44
CA ILE A 367 -8.90 -21.45 -22.71
C ILE A 367 -9.79 -21.55 -23.97
N ASP A 368 -9.31 -22.20 -25.02
CA ASP A 368 -10.07 -22.42 -26.26
C ASP A 368 -11.32 -23.30 -25.98
N GLU A 369 -11.21 -24.33 -25.13
CA GLU A 369 -12.33 -25.15 -24.70
C GLU A 369 -13.37 -24.34 -23.91
N ILE A 370 -12.93 -23.51 -22.97
CA ILE A 370 -13.81 -22.59 -22.20
C ILE A 370 -14.59 -21.69 -23.16
N PHE A 371 -13.94 -21.07 -24.14
CA PHE A 371 -14.61 -20.17 -25.07
C PHE A 371 -15.52 -20.90 -26.07
N THR A 372 -15.17 -22.09 -26.51
CA THR A 372 -16.05 -22.93 -27.34
C THR A 372 -17.34 -23.23 -26.59
N LYS A 373 -17.23 -23.74 -25.36
CA LYS A 373 -18.38 -24.02 -24.51
C LYS A 373 -19.19 -22.75 -24.20
N ALA A 374 -18.49 -21.63 -23.94
CA ALA A 374 -19.15 -20.35 -23.67
C ALA A 374 -19.94 -19.86 -24.89
N GLN A 375 -19.40 -19.97 -26.11
CA GLN A 375 -20.08 -19.55 -27.33
C GLN A 375 -21.32 -20.42 -27.58
N ASP A 376 -21.21 -21.74 -27.44
CA ASP A 376 -22.33 -22.68 -27.62
C ASP A 376 -23.49 -22.34 -26.69
N ILE A 377 -23.20 -22.15 -25.40
CA ILE A 377 -24.23 -21.77 -24.43
C ILE A 377 -24.79 -20.38 -24.74
N PHE A 378 -23.92 -19.40 -25.05
CA PHE A 378 -24.34 -18.02 -25.29
C PHE A 378 -25.33 -17.91 -26.46
N GLU A 379 -25.13 -18.65 -27.55
CA GLU A 379 -26.06 -18.67 -28.69
C GLU A 379 -27.46 -19.16 -28.26
N THR A 380 -27.58 -20.09 -27.31
CA THR A 380 -28.89 -20.57 -26.83
C THR A 380 -29.62 -19.58 -25.93
N ILE A 381 -28.88 -18.74 -25.17
CA ILE A 381 -29.44 -17.78 -24.19
C ILE A 381 -29.46 -16.35 -24.68
N LYS A 382 -28.92 -16.05 -25.86
CA LYS A 382 -28.75 -14.72 -26.43
C LYS A 382 -30.07 -13.97 -26.51
N ARG A 383 -30.10 -12.75 -25.98
CA ARG A 383 -31.28 -11.87 -25.98
C ARG A 383 -31.11 -10.79 -27.05
N CYS A 384 -31.87 -10.90 -28.13
CA CYS A 384 -31.93 -9.85 -29.15
C CYS A 384 -32.92 -8.77 -28.72
N ARG A 385 -32.41 -7.57 -28.37
CA ARG A 385 -33.23 -6.42 -27.96
C ARG A 385 -33.28 -5.36 -29.05
N ALA A 386 -34.49 -4.82 -29.33
CA ALA A 386 -34.65 -3.60 -30.09
C ALA A 386 -35.63 -2.69 -29.35
N ASN A 387 -35.30 -1.41 -29.19
CA ASN A 387 -36.07 -0.43 -28.45
C ASN A 387 -36.40 -0.88 -27.01
N GLY A 388 -35.45 -1.52 -26.34
CA GLY A 388 -35.57 -2.01 -24.94
C GLY A 388 -36.39 -3.29 -24.78
N LYS A 389 -37.06 -3.82 -25.79
CA LYS A 389 -37.86 -5.06 -25.77
C LYS A 389 -37.11 -6.23 -26.43
N ILE A 390 -37.29 -7.44 -25.89
CA ILE A 390 -36.75 -8.66 -26.48
C ILE A 390 -37.51 -8.93 -27.79
N LYS A 391 -36.80 -8.95 -28.91
CA LYS A 391 -37.38 -9.21 -30.26
C LYS A 391 -37.47 -10.70 -30.58
N ILE A 392 -36.52 -11.50 -30.11
CA ILE A 392 -36.45 -12.93 -30.35
C ILE A 392 -36.30 -13.59 -28.99
N GLU A 393 -37.18 -14.51 -28.66
CA GLU A 393 -37.10 -15.33 -27.44
C GLU A 393 -35.87 -16.23 -27.53
N PRO A 394 -35.04 -16.32 -26.48
CA PRO A 394 -33.92 -17.23 -26.46
C PRO A 394 -34.39 -18.68 -26.46
N GLN A 395 -33.62 -19.57 -27.07
CA GLN A 395 -33.91 -21.02 -27.08
C GLN A 395 -33.96 -21.60 -25.66
N ARG A 396 -33.10 -21.05 -24.77
CA ARG A 396 -33.03 -21.39 -23.36
C ARG A 396 -33.22 -20.14 -22.47
N LYS A 397 -34.13 -20.21 -21.52
CA LYS A 397 -34.26 -19.18 -20.48
C LYS A 397 -33.16 -19.35 -19.45
N CYS A 398 -32.59 -18.25 -18.98
CA CYS A 398 -31.56 -18.23 -17.95
C CYS A 398 -31.77 -17.05 -17.00
N SER A 399 -31.14 -17.13 -15.82
CA SER A 399 -31.14 -16.03 -14.84
C SER A 399 -30.37 -14.80 -15.37
N ASP A 400 -30.76 -13.62 -14.91
CA ASP A 400 -30.08 -12.37 -15.32
C ASP A 400 -28.61 -12.34 -14.89
N ARG A 401 -28.26 -13.00 -13.81
CA ARG A 401 -26.88 -13.09 -13.33
C ARG A 401 -26.04 -13.99 -14.22
N PHE A 402 -26.55 -15.18 -14.57
CA PHE A 402 -25.86 -16.08 -15.50
C PHE A 402 -25.68 -15.41 -16.86
N TYR A 403 -26.72 -14.74 -17.36
CA TYR A 403 -26.63 -14.00 -18.61
C TYR A 403 -25.52 -12.93 -18.56
N LYS A 404 -25.43 -12.15 -17.47
CA LYS A 404 -24.37 -11.14 -17.29
C LYS A 404 -22.97 -11.78 -17.23
N ALA A 405 -22.82 -12.92 -16.53
CA ALA A 405 -21.56 -13.63 -16.47
C ALA A 405 -21.12 -14.13 -17.87
N MET A 406 -22.04 -14.68 -18.64
CA MET A 406 -21.79 -15.11 -20.02
C MET A 406 -21.45 -13.94 -20.96
N VAL A 407 -22.20 -12.84 -20.88
CA VAL A 407 -21.90 -11.60 -21.62
C VAL A 407 -20.52 -11.06 -21.28
N TYR A 408 -20.15 -11.08 -20.00
CA TYR A 408 -18.80 -10.67 -19.57
C TYR A 408 -17.73 -11.54 -20.20
N LEU A 409 -17.86 -12.86 -20.12
CA LEU A 409 -16.89 -13.82 -20.64
C LEU A 409 -16.73 -13.68 -22.17
N VAL A 410 -17.84 -13.71 -22.92
CA VAL A 410 -17.80 -13.67 -24.39
C VAL A 410 -17.32 -12.32 -24.92
N ASN A 411 -17.80 -11.21 -24.35
CA ASN A 411 -17.44 -9.87 -24.84
C ASN A 411 -16.02 -9.45 -24.50
N ASN A 412 -15.38 -10.13 -23.56
CA ASN A 412 -14.02 -9.81 -23.13
C ASN A 412 -12.99 -10.84 -23.61
N LYS A 413 -13.35 -11.71 -24.57
CA LYS A 413 -12.47 -12.78 -25.09
C LYS A 413 -11.08 -12.24 -25.44
N GLU A 414 -10.99 -11.15 -26.22
CA GLU A 414 -9.73 -10.56 -26.67
C GLU A 414 -8.82 -10.21 -25.47
N GLY A 415 -9.34 -9.48 -24.48
CA GLY A 415 -8.55 -9.12 -23.28
C GLY A 415 -8.23 -10.32 -22.38
N LEU A 416 -9.16 -11.29 -22.27
CA LEU A 416 -8.93 -12.50 -21.49
C LEU A 416 -7.88 -13.45 -22.12
N THR A 417 -7.65 -13.36 -23.43
CA THR A 417 -6.64 -14.17 -24.14
C THR A 417 -5.32 -13.44 -24.37
N ALA A 418 -5.28 -12.12 -24.21
CA ALA A 418 -4.10 -11.29 -24.49
C ALA A 418 -2.82 -11.73 -23.75
N PHE A 419 -2.95 -12.30 -22.55
CA PHE A 419 -1.82 -12.79 -21.75
C PHE A 419 -1.05 -13.95 -22.42
N LEU A 420 -1.68 -14.69 -23.33
CA LEU A 420 -1.05 -15.82 -24.00
C LEU A 420 0.11 -15.38 -24.89
N ASP A 421 -0.08 -14.26 -25.62
CA ASP A 421 0.84 -13.80 -26.66
C ASP A 421 1.94 -12.87 -26.12
N SER A 422 1.81 -12.37 -24.88
CA SER A 422 2.81 -11.49 -24.25
C SER A 422 3.69 -12.26 -23.28
N PRO A 423 5.02 -12.15 -23.35
CA PRO A 423 5.91 -12.76 -22.37
C PRO A 423 5.70 -12.19 -20.95
N TYR A 424 5.22 -10.96 -20.86
CA TYR A 424 4.89 -10.27 -19.60
C TYR A 424 3.43 -10.46 -19.19
N GLY A 425 2.62 -11.06 -20.07
CA GLY A 425 1.20 -11.26 -19.82
C GLY A 425 0.90 -12.16 -18.64
N VAL A 426 0.03 -11.70 -17.75
CA VAL A 426 -0.46 -12.43 -16.58
C VAL A 426 -1.93 -12.78 -16.74
N MET A 427 -2.33 -13.94 -16.21
CA MET A 427 -3.70 -14.41 -16.28
C MET A 427 -4.62 -13.80 -15.22
N HIS A 428 -4.03 -13.26 -14.15
CA HIS A 428 -4.78 -12.70 -13.04
C HIS A 428 -4.05 -11.58 -12.31
N ASN A 429 -4.82 -10.69 -11.70
CA ASN A 429 -4.36 -9.48 -11.01
C ASN A 429 -4.12 -9.71 -9.49
N ASN A 430 -3.89 -10.95 -9.05
CA ASN A 430 -3.76 -11.27 -7.62
C ASN A 430 -2.68 -10.46 -6.91
N ASN A 431 -1.55 -10.18 -7.59
CA ASN A 431 -0.47 -9.37 -7.02
C ASN A 431 -0.91 -7.92 -6.74
N VAL A 432 -1.84 -7.40 -7.52
CA VAL A 432 -2.40 -6.05 -7.34
C VAL A 432 -3.48 -6.10 -6.25
N GLU A 433 -4.39 -7.07 -6.29
CA GLU A 433 -5.42 -7.26 -5.26
C GLU A 433 -4.81 -7.41 -3.86
N GLU A 434 -3.70 -8.14 -3.72
CA GLU A 434 -2.99 -8.28 -2.44
C GLU A 434 -2.51 -6.92 -1.92
N LYS A 435 -2.02 -6.04 -2.79
CA LYS A 435 -1.56 -4.69 -2.43
C LYS A 435 -2.73 -3.77 -2.06
N PHE A 436 -3.94 -4.03 -2.58
CA PHE A 436 -5.15 -3.30 -2.20
C PHE A 436 -5.78 -3.78 -0.89
N ARG A 437 -5.60 -5.02 -0.48
CA ARG A 437 -6.13 -5.52 0.81
C ARG A 437 -5.67 -4.68 2.01
N GLU A 438 -4.44 -4.23 1.99
CA GLU A 438 -3.92 -3.39 3.08
C GLU A 438 -4.51 -1.98 3.09
N ILE A 439 -4.83 -1.41 1.92
CA ILE A 439 -5.50 -0.09 1.88
C ILE A 439 -6.95 -0.19 2.37
N ASP A 440 -7.59 -1.34 2.17
CA ASP A 440 -8.93 -1.62 2.73
C ASP A 440 -8.87 -1.70 4.26
N ILE A 441 -7.83 -2.31 4.83
CA ILE A 441 -7.59 -2.32 6.29
C ILE A 441 -7.34 -0.90 6.78
N LEU A 442 -6.54 -0.12 6.07
CA LEU A 442 -6.25 1.27 6.41
C LEU A 442 -7.53 2.12 6.40
N ARG A 443 -8.37 1.97 5.36
CA ARG A 443 -9.69 2.61 5.27
C ARG A 443 -10.56 2.27 6.48
N ASN A 444 -10.66 1.01 6.83
CA ASN A 444 -11.49 0.57 7.96
C ASN A 444 -10.96 1.12 9.30
N SER A 445 -9.65 1.23 9.45
CA SER A 445 -9.00 1.80 10.64
C SER A 445 -9.19 3.30 10.76
N MET A 446 -9.07 4.03 9.64
CA MET A 446 -9.18 5.49 9.60
C MET A 446 -10.63 5.98 9.45
N MET A 447 -11.55 5.12 9.03
CA MET A 447 -12.97 5.36 8.73
C MET A 447 -13.19 6.33 7.55
N ALA A 448 -12.50 7.47 7.51
CA ALA A 448 -12.55 8.45 6.41
C ALA A 448 -11.40 9.46 6.55
N SER A 449 -11.02 10.11 5.45
CA SER A 449 -10.19 11.31 5.48
C SER A 449 -11.03 12.54 5.81
N ASP A 450 -10.52 13.43 6.66
CA ASP A 450 -11.24 14.66 7.03
C ASP A 450 -11.32 15.67 5.87
N THR A 451 -10.49 15.50 4.83
CA THR A 451 -10.45 16.34 3.62
C THR A 451 -9.97 15.53 2.41
N CYS A 452 -10.30 15.96 1.19
CA CYS A 452 -9.76 15.38 -0.04
C CYS A 452 -8.24 15.52 -0.10
N LYS A 453 -7.69 16.66 0.31
CA LYS A 453 -6.23 16.86 0.42
C LYS A 453 -5.56 15.87 1.37
N GLY A 454 -6.23 15.53 2.47
CA GLY A 454 -5.74 14.48 3.38
C GLY A 454 -5.72 13.09 2.73
N ALA A 455 -6.67 12.80 1.86
CA ALA A 455 -6.68 11.56 1.08
C ALA A 455 -5.55 11.54 0.02
N GLU A 456 -5.34 12.65 -0.70
CA GLU A 456 -4.24 12.80 -1.64
C GLU A 456 -2.88 12.63 -0.96
N ASN A 457 -2.65 13.31 0.16
CA ASN A 457 -1.42 13.18 0.94
C ASN A 457 -1.20 11.73 1.42
N LEU A 458 -2.28 11.06 1.81
CA LEU A 458 -2.23 9.66 2.20
C LEU A 458 -1.79 8.76 1.03
N THR A 459 -2.30 8.99 -0.19
CA THR A 459 -1.91 8.19 -1.37
C THR A 459 -0.45 8.40 -1.74
N VAL A 460 0.09 9.61 -1.64
CA VAL A 460 1.53 9.88 -1.81
C VAL A 460 2.36 9.06 -0.82
N LEU A 461 2.06 9.17 0.47
CA LEU A 461 2.78 8.43 1.52
C LEU A 461 2.62 6.91 1.38
N TYR A 462 1.42 6.47 1.00
CA TYR A 462 1.14 5.04 0.81
C TYR A 462 1.87 4.46 -0.40
N SER A 463 2.05 5.25 -1.46
CA SER A 463 2.85 4.89 -2.63
C SER A 463 4.31 4.63 -2.25
N LEU A 464 4.91 5.54 -1.49
CA LEU A 464 6.27 5.37 -0.99
C LEU A 464 6.38 4.15 -0.07
N TYR A 465 5.43 3.97 0.84
CA TYR A 465 5.38 2.81 1.74
C TYR A 465 5.32 1.49 0.97
N LYS A 466 4.39 1.36 0.02
CA LYS A 466 4.24 0.11 -0.75
C LYS A 466 5.43 -0.12 -1.68
N THR A 467 6.03 0.94 -2.23
CA THR A 467 7.25 0.82 -3.03
C THR A 467 8.43 0.35 -2.17
N CYS A 468 8.55 0.79 -0.93
CA CYS A 468 9.54 0.24 0.00
C CYS A 468 9.32 -1.26 0.23
N ILE A 469 8.07 -1.69 0.47
CA ILE A 469 7.74 -3.11 0.70
C ILE A 469 8.15 -3.99 -0.49
N VAL A 470 7.82 -3.60 -1.73
CA VAL A 470 8.17 -4.41 -2.92
C VAL A 470 9.67 -4.45 -3.20
N ASN A 471 10.42 -3.47 -2.70
CA ASN A 471 11.89 -3.41 -2.82
C ASN A 471 12.63 -3.89 -1.56
N SER A 472 11.92 -4.46 -0.57
CA SER A 472 12.48 -4.94 0.69
C SER A 472 13.26 -3.88 1.49
N THR A 473 12.87 -2.61 1.36
CA THR A 473 13.46 -1.46 2.03
C THR A 473 12.71 -1.15 3.33
N ASP A 474 13.43 -0.94 4.42
CA ASP A 474 12.83 -0.50 5.68
C ASP A 474 12.21 0.89 5.55
N PHE A 475 10.89 0.98 5.71
CA PHE A 475 10.15 2.21 5.47
C PHE A 475 10.50 3.34 6.45
N LYS A 476 10.71 3.03 7.72
CA LYS A 476 11.07 4.04 8.72
C LYS A 476 12.45 4.63 8.45
N PHE A 477 13.43 3.78 8.14
CA PHE A 477 14.78 4.21 7.75
C PHE A 477 14.72 5.05 6.47
N TYR A 478 13.98 4.58 5.46
CA TYR A 478 13.74 5.30 4.21
C TYR A 478 13.17 6.69 4.44
N MET A 479 12.08 6.80 5.22
CA MET A 479 11.45 8.08 5.52
C MET A 479 12.38 9.02 6.27
N LYS A 480 13.16 8.51 7.21
CA LYS A 480 14.18 9.31 7.89
C LYS A 480 15.15 9.93 6.89
N LYS A 481 15.69 9.11 5.98
CA LYS A 481 16.68 9.53 4.99
C LYS A 481 16.14 10.57 4.00
N ILE A 482 14.94 10.35 3.45
CA ILE A 482 14.36 11.34 2.53
C ILE A 482 13.98 12.65 3.24
N ILE A 483 13.46 12.60 4.46
CA ILE A 483 13.15 13.82 5.22
C ILE A 483 14.45 14.58 5.53
N GLU A 484 15.54 13.90 5.92
CA GLU A 484 16.85 14.54 6.13
C GLU A 484 17.32 15.24 4.87
N THR A 485 17.32 14.54 3.73
CA THR A 485 17.77 15.09 2.45
C THR A 485 16.88 16.24 1.99
N MET A 486 15.56 16.08 2.02
CA MET A 486 14.63 17.14 1.62
C MET A 486 14.70 18.37 2.52
N THR A 487 15.05 18.20 3.81
CA THR A 487 15.28 19.35 4.70
C THR A 487 16.48 20.18 4.26
N ILE A 488 17.56 19.52 3.77
CA ILE A 488 18.74 20.21 3.23
C ILE A 488 18.37 20.98 1.95
N HIS A 489 17.57 20.38 1.08
CA HIS A 489 17.13 20.95 -0.19
C HIS A 489 15.85 21.81 -0.10
N MET A 490 15.43 22.20 1.11
CA MET A 490 14.16 22.91 1.35
C MET A 490 14.02 24.21 0.55
N ASN A 491 15.13 24.89 0.28
CA ASN A 491 15.16 26.14 -0.51
C ASN A 491 15.00 25.91 -2.03
N GLU A 492 15.13 24.69 -2.48
CA GLU A 492 14.95 24.29 -3.90
C GLU A 492 13.51 23.83 -4.17
N ILE A 493 12.65 23.84 -3.14
CA ILE A 493 11.24 23.45 -3.24
C ILE A 493 10.36 24.69 -3.07
N GLU A 494 9.47 24.87 -4.01
CA GLU A 494 8.43 25.90 -3.96
C GLU A 494 7.13 25.29 -3.36
N PHE A 495 6.57 25.99 -2.37
CA PHE A 495 5.38 25.53 -1.66
C PHE A 495 4.22 26.50 -1.78
N GLU A 496 3.01 25.96 -1.80
CA GLU A 496 1.83 26.75 -1.45
C GLU A 496 1.79 26.97 0.06
N LYS A 497 1.37 28.17 0.47
CA LYS A 497 1.29 28.56 1.88
C LYS A 497 -0.05 29.21 2.20
N ASP A 498 -0.55 28.96 3.39
CA ASP A 498 -1.73 29.65 3.90
C ASP A 498 -1.42 31.11 4.27
N LYS A 499 -2.45 31.88 4.69
CA LYS A 499 -2.32 33.29 5.12
C LYS A 499 -1.38 33.51 6.30
N ARG A 500 -1.01 32.43 7.03
CA ARG A 500 -0.09 32.44 8.17
C ARG A 500 1.33 32.01 7.79
N GLY A 501 1.56 31.73 6.50
CA GLY A 501 2.84 31.22 5.98
C GLY A 501 3.09 29.75 6.25
N THR A 502 2.07 28.97 6.68
CA THR A 502 2.20 27.52 6.87
C THR A 502 2.14 26.81 5.52
N ILE A 503 3.07 25.88 5.28
CA ILE A 503 3.08 25.06 4.06
C ILE A 503 1.80 24.23 4.01
N THR A 504 1.08 24.33 2.90
CA THR A 504 -0.17 23.61 2.64
C THR A 504 -0.04 22.58 1.55
N ASP A 505 0.81 22.85 0.55
CA ASP A 505 1.04 21.95 -0.56
C ASP A 505 2.41 22.17 -1.23
N PHE A 506 2.82 21.20 -2.05
CA PHE A 506 3.92 21.27 -2.99
C PHE A 506 3.49 22.04 -4.25
N LYS A 507 4.38 22.81 -4.85
CA LYS A 507 4.13 23.52 -6.11
C LYS A 507 5.10 23.10 -7.21
N SER A 508 6.41 23.26 -6.97
CA SER A 508 7.48 22.92 -7.91
C SER A 508 8.81 22.69 -7.18
N HIS A 509 9.83 22.21 -7.89
CA HIS A 509 11.19 22.07 -7.35
C HIS A 509 12.25 22.20 -8.43
N ASN A 510 13.50 22.52 -8.01
CA ASN A 510 14.70 22.55 -8.85
C ASN A 510 15.76 21.53 -8.40
N ILE A 511 15.37 20.55 -7.60
CA ILE A 511 16.27 19.47 -7.13
C ILE A 511 16.69 18.63 -8.32
N SER A 512 18.00 18.35 -8.46
CA SER A 512 18.53 17.56 -9.57
C SER A 512 18.04 16.10 -9.53
N SER A 513 17.90 15.50 -10.70
CA SER A 513 17.52 14.08 -10.84
C SER A 513 18.52 13.16 -10.13
N ASP A 514 19.82 13.48 -10.15
CA ASP A 514 20.85 12.69 -9.47
C ASP A 514 20.65 12.59 -7.96
N VAL A 515 20.13 13.64 -7.33
CA VAL A 515 19.78 13.63 -5.90
C VAL A 515 18.55 12.76 -5.68
N LEU A 516 17.53 12.93 -6.52
CA LEU A 516 16.27 12.18 -6.40
C LEU A 516 16.45 10.68 -6.70
N ASP A 517 17.29 10.33 -7.69
CA ASP A 517 17.62 8.92 -8.01
C ASP A 517 18.24 8.20 -6.82
N LYS A 518 19.14 8.85 -6.08
CA LYS A 518 19.73 8.28 -4.87
C LYS A 518 18.71 8.04 -3.74
N LEU A 519 17.57 8.69 -3.82
CA LEU A 519 16.48 8.56 -2.86
C LEU A 519 15.43 7.51 -3.26
N MET A 520 15.61 6.83 -4.37
CA MET A 520 14.70 5.74 -4.74
C MET A 520 14.87 4.54 -3.80
N PRO A 521 13.77 3.85 -3.40
CA PRO A 521 13.82 2.76 -2.42
C PRO A 521 14.83 1.66 -2.77
N TRP A 522 14.94 1.30 -4.05
CA TRP A 522 15.87 0.26 -4.54
C TRP A 522 17.34 0.68 -4.57
N ASN A 523 17.64 1.96 -4.38
CA ASN A 523 19.01 2.48 -4.29
C ASN A 523 19.46 2.65 -2.82
N MET A 524 18.57 2.34 -1.87
CA MET A 524 18.80 2.43 -0.43
C MET A 524 18.79 1.06 0.27
N ALA A 525 18.60 -0.02 -0.49
CA ALA A 525 18.55 -1.40 0.03
C ALA A 525 19.96 -1.95 0.36
#